data_8c7c3f8c6159a314d81b027b2f2999c8
#
_entry.id   8c7c3f8c6159a314d81b027b2f2999c8
#
_cell.length_a   1.000
_cell.length_b   1.000
_cell.length_c   1.000
_cell.angle_alpha   90.00
_cell.angle_beta   90.00
_cell.angle_gamma   90.00
#
_symmetry.space_group_name_H-M   'P 1'
#
loop_
_entity.id
_entity.type
_entity.pdbx_description
1 polymer ?
#
loop_
_entity_poly.entity_id
_entity_poly.type
_entity_poly.pdbx_seq_one_letter_code
_entity_poly.pdbx_strand_id
1 'polypeptide(L)'
;NNSLIDLQRNEQLLASAAVSEQTVTTMRAQAEAQQANVNAMAALVEQAQKNVDDTVVYAPMSGKLAVDDVAEGTYAAAGNTVLVTIGSSNPVFVQFSISESEYLKYVGANVTPGNALPSKSVRIELSDGSEYPVDGHIVEVDRAMQDNSGSLIVKAQFDNPNGILVPGMFARAKLVGDTLHNAKLVPERAVQQLLGKSFVMIVGEDGKSKAV
;
A
#
# COMPACT_ATOMS: atom_id res chain seq x y z
N ASN A 1 4.84 15.64 -48.30
CA ASN A 1 3.66 15.06 -49.00
C ASN A 1 3.79 14.96 -50.51
N ASN A 2 4.70 15.72 -51.16
CA ASN A 2 4.84 15.65 -52.64
C ASN A 2 5.28 14.26 -53.11
N SER A 3 6.22 13.62 -52.42
CA SER A 3 6.70 12.27 -52.78
C SER A 3 5.61 11.20 -52.78
N LEU A 4 4.63 11.28 -51.87
CA LEU A 4 3.48 10.38 -51.87
C LEU A 4 2.51 10.65 -52.98
N ILE A 5 2.30 11.94 -53.33
CA ILE A 5 1.44 12.34 -54.45
C ILE A 5 2.06 11.89 -55.77
N ASP A 6 3.37 12.07 -55.92
CA ASP A 6 4.10 11.66 -57.10
C ASP A 6 4.15 10.13 -57.27
N LEU A 7 4.30 9.41 -56.17
CA LEU A 7 4.17 7.95 -56.13
C LEU A 7 2.79 7.52 -56.63
N GLN A 8 1.72 8.06 -56.04
CA GLN A 8 0.34 7.73 -56.43
C GLN A 8 0.04 7.99 -57.89
N ARG A 9 0.54 9.12 -58.47
CA ARG A 9 0.42 9.41 -59.88
C ARG A 9 1.15 8.39 -60.75
N ASN A 10 2.37 8.01 -60.38
CA ASN A 10 3.16 7.05 -61.13
C ASN A 10 2.61 5.61 -61.00
N GLU A 11 1.98 5.25 -59.91
CA GLU A 11 1.26 3.99 -59.78
C GLU A 11 0.06 3.91 -60.73
N GLN A 12 -0.67 5.02 -60.93
CA GLN A 12 -1.74 5.10 -61.93
C GLN A 12 -1.20 5.01 -63.37
N LEU A 13 -0.05 5.64 -63.66
CA LEU A 13 0.60 5.56 -64.93
C LEU A 13 1.19 4.19 -65.27
N LEU A 14 1.62 3.44 -64.23
CA LEU A 14 2.06 2.06 -64.38
C LEU A 14 0.92 1.15 -64.86
N ALA A 15 -0.31 1.34 -64.34
CA ALA A 15 -1.49 0.60 -64.78
C ALA A 15 -1.80 0.79 -66.32
N SER A 16 -1.42 1.91 -66.84
CA SER A 16 -1.51 2.22 -68.31
C SER A 16 -0.23 1.89 -69.11
N ALA A 17 0.76 1.21 -68.46
CA ALA A 17 2.09 0.93 -69.05
C ALA A 17 2.87 2.17 -69.54
N ALA A 18 2.56 3.35 -68.98
CA ALA A 18 3.20 4.62 -69.40
C ALA A 18 4.54 4.87 -68.67
N VAL A 19 4.81 4.15 -67.54
CA VAL A 19 6.06 4.18 -66.73
C VAL A 19 6.57 2.80 -66.49
N SER A 20 7.87 2.64 -66.17
CA SER A 20 8.45 1.33 -65.79
C SER A 20 8.17 0.98 -64.38
N GLU A 21 8.06 -0.33 -64.07
CA GLU A 21 7.91 -0.86 -62.73
C GLU A 21 9.08 -0.43 -61.84
N GLN A 22 10.29 -0.38 -62.40
CA GLN A 22 11.49 0.07 -61.67
C GLN A 22 11.34 1.52 -61.17
N THR A 23 10.75 2.40 -62.00
CA THR A 23 10.51 3.81 -61.64
C THR A 23 9.57 3.90 -60.44
N VAL A 24 8.47 3.16 -60.46
CA VAL A 24 7.51 3.15 -59.34
C VAL A 24 8.12 2.57 -58.07
N THR A 25 8.89 1.48 -58.18
CA THR A 25 9.59 0.88 -57.04
C THR A 25 10.58 1.85 -56.39
N THR A 26 11.34 2.59 -57.24
CA THR A 26 12.27 3.60 -56.72
C THR A 26 11.54 4.75 -56.01
N MET A 27 10.44 5.24 -56.62
CA MET A 27 9.63 6.28 -55.97
C MET A 27 8.96 5.83 -54.71
N ARG A 28 8.54 4.57 -54.60
CA ARG A 28 7.99 3.98 -53.40
C ARG A 28 9.05 3.95 -52.29
N ALA A 29 10.23 3.44 -52.59
CA ALA A 29 11.33 3.42 -51.61
C ALA A 29 11.70 4.83 -51.14
N GLN A 30 11.68 5.83 -52.05
CA GLN A 30 11.93 7.23 -51.72
C GLN A 30 10.82 7.82 -50.86
N ALA A 31 9.56 7.54 -51.14
CA ALA A 31 8.41 7.99 -50.31
C ALA A 31 8.43 7.36 -48.95
N GLU A 32 8.73 6.06 -48.83
CA GLU A 32 8.88 5.35 -47.56
C GLU A 32 10.05 5.92 -46.71
N ALA A 33 11.19 6.21 -47.36
CA ALA A 33 12.33 6.84 -46.68
C ALA A 33 11.98 8.24 -46.14
N GLN A 34 11.24 9.04 -46.92
CA GLN A 34 10.78 10.35 -46.46
C GLN A 34 9.76 10.24 -45.34
N GLN A 35 8.86 9.26 -45.40
CA GLN A 35 7.90 9.01 -44.34
C GLN A 35 8.60 8.56 -43.03
N ALA A 36 9.61 7.71 -43.15
CA ALA A 36 10.41 7.29 -42.00
C ALA A 36 11.15 8.50 -41.38
N ASN A 37 11.68 9.42 -42.16
CA ASN A 37 12.28 10.65 -41.67
C ASN A 37 11.26 11.54 -40.93
N VAL A 38 10.06 11.69 -41.48
CA VAL A 38 8.98 12.45 -40.81
C VAL A 38 8.64 11.81 -39.45
N ASN A 39 8.51 10.48 -39.38
CA ASN A 39 8.23 9.77 -38.16
C ASN A 39 9.37 9.93 -37.14
N ALA A 40 10.63 9.89 -37.59
CA ALA A 40 11.77 10.11 -36.71
C ALA A 40 11.80 11.53 -36.13
N MET A 41 11.50 12.55 -36.94
CA MET A 41 11.40 13.94 -36.49
C MET A 41 10.22 14.14 -35.53
N ALA A 42 9.08 13.50 -35.79
CA ALA A 42 7.92 13.55 -34.92
C ALA A 42 8.26 12.95 -33.54
N ALA A 43 8.99 11.84 -33.49
CA ALA A 43 9.44 11.24 -32.23
C ALA A 43 10.40 12.16 -31.43
N LEU A 44 11.27 12.91 -32.15
CA LEU A 44 12.14 13.90 -31.50
C LEU A 44 11.34 15.07 -30.90
N VAL A 45 10.29 15.52 -31.59
CA VAL A 45 9.39 16.56 -31.08
C VAL A 45 8.65 16.06 -29.84
N GLU A 46 8.13 14.82 -29.86
CA GLU A 46 7.47 14.20 -28.73
C GLU A 46 8.42 14.09 -27.53
N GLN A 47 9.66 13.67 -27.76
CA GLN A 47 10.67 13.62 -26.70
C GLN A 47 10.97 15.01 -26.13
N ALA A 48 11.11 16.02 -26.97
CA ALA A 48 11.34 17.38 -26.51
C ALA A 48 10.14 17.93 -25.73
N GLN A 49 8.92 17.64 -26.19
CA GLN A 49 7.69 18.02 -25.49
C GLN A 49 7.63 17.36 -24.09
N LYS A 50 7.93 16.07 -24.03
CA LYS A 50 7.98 15.37 -22.75
C LYS A 50 8.99 15.99 -21.79
N ASN A 51 10.17 16.38 -22.27
CA ASN A 51 11.15 17.05 -21.44
C ASN A 51 10.62 18.39 -20.87
N VAL A 52 9.81 19.11 -21.64
CA VAL A 52 9.14 20.34 -21.18
C VAL A 52 8.06 20.00 -20.15
N ASP A 53 7.23 18.99 -20.41
CA ASP A 53 6.17 18.58 -19.50
C ASP A 53 6.75 18.13 -18.15
N ASP A 54 7.90 17.44 -18.16
CA ASP A 54 8.61 16.96 -16.97
C ASP A 54 9.21 18.12 -16.11
N THR A 55 9.23 19.37 -16.64
CA THR A 55 9.62 20.54 -15.84
C THR A 55 8.58 20.95 -14.81
N VAL A 56 7.33 20.49 -14.95
CA VAL A 56 6.24 20.72 -14.01
C VAL A 56 5.91 19.42 -13.32
N VAL A 57 6.27 19.31 -12.05
CA VAL A 57 6.06 18.10 -11.27
C VAL A 57 4.74 18.18 -10.52
N TYR A 58 3.85 17.21 -10.76
CA TYR A 58 2.56 17.11 -10.10
C TYR A 58 2.58 16.05 -9.00
N ALA A 59 1.82 16.30 -7.94
CA ALA A 59 1.61 15.31 -6.88
C ALA A 59 0.87 14.07 -7.45
N PRO A 60 1.41 12.85 -7.28
CA PRO A 60 0.78 11.62 -7.80
C PRO A 60 -0.45 11.22 -6.99
N MET A 61 -0.62 11.75 -5.78
CA MET A 61 -1.71 11.44 -4.86
C MET A 61 -2.02 12.60 -3.93
N SER A 62 -3.20 12.60 -3.35
CA SER A 62 -3.55 13.53 -2.28
C SER A 62 -2.88 13.09 -0.97
N GLY A 63 -2.33 14.04 -0.23
CA GLY A 63 -1.64 13.75 1.03
C GLY A 63 -1.05 15.00 1.68
N LYS A 64 -0.35 14.81 2.79
CA LYS A 64 0.43 15.87 3.43
C LYS A 64 1.87 15.81 2.93
N LEU A 65 2.42 16.97 2.62
CA LEU A 65 3.83 17.10 2.27
C LEU A 65 4.68 16.96 3.53
N ALA A 66 5.77 16.22 3.42
CA ALA A 66 6.82 16.28 4.42
C ALA A 66 7.52 17.65 4.37
N VAL A 67 8.15 18.02 5.47
CA VAL A 67 8.99 19.21 5.51
C VAL A 67 10.34 18.82 4.92
N ASP A 68 10.47 19.05 3.61
CA ASP A 68 11.72 18.82 2.89
C ASP A 68 12.33 20.18 2.49
N ASP A 69 13.57 20.38 2.85
CA ASP A 69 14.29 21.62 2.58
C ASP A 69 15.02 21.58 1.22
N VAL A 70 14.25 21.50 0.13
CA VAL A 70 14.83 21.72 -1.19
C VAL A 70 14.77 23.22 -1.48
N ALA A 71 15.92 23.88 -1.34
CA ALA A 71 16.01 25.30 -1.58
C ALA A 71 15.86 25.66 -3.08
N GLU A 72 15.27 26.81 -3.36
CA GLU A 72 15.25 27.37 -4.71
C GLU A 72 16.67 27.49 -5.27
N GLY A 73 16.85 27.12 -6.52
CA GLY A 73 18.15 27.08 -7.16
C GLY A 73 18.93 25.77 -7.00
N THR A 74 18.39 24.79 -6.26
CA THR A 74 18.99 23.46 -6.17
C THR A 74 18.90 22.76 -7.52
N TYR A 75 20.01 22.16 -7.96
CA TYR A 75 20.04 21.38 -9.19
C TYR A 75 19.28 20.07 -8.99
N ALA A 76 18.21 19.88 -9.75
CA ALA A 76 17.42 18.67 -9.75
C ALA A 76 17.85 17.77 -10.91
N ALA A 77 18.43 16.60 -10.57
CA ALA A 77 18.75 15.57 -11.54
C ALA A 77 17.55 14.63 -11.75
N ALA A 78 17.18 14.40 -12.99
CA ALA A 78 16.08 13.51 -13.35
C ALA A 78 16.31 12.11 -12.77
N GLY A 79 15.32 11.59 -12.05
CA GLY A 79 15.33 10.26 -11.45
C GLY A 79 16.12 10.09 -10.14
N ASN A 80 16.92 11.09 -9.72
CA ASN A 80 17.77 10.98 -8.53
C ASN A 80 17.42 11.98 -7.42
N THR A 81 16.82 13.12 -7.76
CA THR A 81 16.53 14.16 -6.77
C THR A 81 15.10 13.97 -6.23
N VAL A 82 14.98 13.70 -4.94
CA VAL A 82 13.68 13.73 -4.25
C VAL A 82 13.36 15.19 -3.97
N LEU A 83 12.30 15.70 -4.58
CA LEU A 83 11.86 17.08 -4.38
C LEU A 83 11.03 17.24 -3.11
N VAL A 84 10.10 16.31 -2.90
CA VAL A 84 9.22 16.30 -1.74
C VAL A 84 8.66 14.90 -1.52
N THR A 85 8.43 14.53 -0.28
CA THR A 85 7.77 13.29 0.09
C THR A 85 6.30 13.57 0.42
N ILE A 86 5.39 12.81 -0.19
CA ILE A 86 3.94 12.93 0.06
C ILE A 86 3.49 11.69 0.82
N GLY A 87 2.93 11.88 2.01
CA GLY A 87 2.35 10.81 2.81
C GLY A 87 0.83 10.91 2.89
N SER A 88 0.12 9.78 2.73
CA SER A 88 -1.28 9.72 3.10
C SER A 88 -1.40 9.79 4.61
N SER A 89 -2.25 10.69 5.10
CA SER A 89 -2.56 10.82 6.53
C SER A 89 -3.95 10.28 6.89
N ASN A 90 -4.74 9.89 5.90
CA ASN A 90 -6.05 9.28 6.07
C ASN A 90 -6.37 8.41 4.85
N PRO A 91 -6.54 7.09 5.00
CA PRO A 91 -6.35 6.33 6.24
C PRO A 91 -4.89 6.19 6.65
N VAL A 92 -4.67 5.86 7.95
CA VAL A 92 -3.35 5.50 8.50
C VAL A 92 -3.28 4.01 8.73
N PHE A 93 -2.12 3.43 8.45
CA PHE A 93 -1.87 2.02 8.70
C PHE A 93 -0.96 1.86 9.91
N VAL A 94 -1.37 0.98 10.81
CA VAL A 94 -0.59 0.58 12.00
C VAL A 94 -0.10 -0.84 11.77
N GLN A 95 1.21 -1.02 11.88
CA GLN A 95 1.84 -2.34 11.81
C GLN A 95 2.23 -2.78 13.22
N PHE A 96 1.87 -4.01 13.55
CA PHE A 96 2.25 -4.64 14.80
C PHE A 96 2.51 -6.13 14.59
N SER A 97 3.28 -6.73 15.49
CA SER A 97 3.57 -8.16 15.42
C SER A 97 2.76 -8.92 16.44
N ILE A 98 2.29 -10.10 16.06
CA ILE A 98 1.65 -11.07 16.94
C ILE A 98 2.44 -12.37 16.95
N SER A 99 2.46 -13.08 18.08
CA SER A 99 3.10 -14.37 18.16
C SER A 99 2.31 -15.45 17.41
N GLU A 100 2.98 -16.52 16.95
CA GLU A 100 2.32 -17.68 16.35
C GLU A 100 1.22 -18.24 17.26
N SER A 101 1.48 -18.32 18.56
CA SER A 101 0.50 -18.84 19.55
C SER A 101 -0.75 -17.98 19.64
N GLU A 102 -0.62 -16.65 19.54
CA GLU A 102 -1.75 -15.73 19.49
C GLU A 102 -2.50 -15.85 18.17
N TYR A 103 -1.76 -15.90 17.08
CA TYR A 103 -2.35 -16.11 15.75
C TYR A 103 -3.20 -17.38 15.71
N LEU A 104 -2.67 -18.52 16.19
CA LEU A 104 -3.39 -19.79 16.20
C LEU A 104 -4.65 -19.76 17.09
N LYS A 105 -4.64 -19.01 18.18
CA LYS A 105 -5.85 -18.80 19.01
C LYS A 105 -6.93 -18.05 18.26
N TYR A 106 -6.56 -17.06 17.43
CA TYR A 106 -7.51 -16.31 16.62
C TYR A 106 -8.02 -17.08 15.40
N VAL A 107 -7.16 -17.89 14.79
CA VAL A 107 -7.47 -18.71 13.60
C VAL A 107 -8.25 -19.96 13.97
N GLY A 108 -7.96 -20.58 15.15
CA GLY A 108 -8.50 -21.88 15.55
C GLY A 108 -10.01 -21.94 15.80
N ALA A 109 -10.70 -20.82 15.93
CA ALA A 109 -12.13 -20.78 16.25
C ALA A 109 -13.06 -20.71 15.03
N ASN A 110 -12.64 -20.15 13.88
CA ASN A 110 -13.53 -19.94 12.72
C ASN A 110 -12.77 -19.72 11.41
N VAL A 111 -11.97 -20.68 10.95
CA VAL A 111 -11.26 -20.51 9.67
C VAL A 111 -12.10 -21.02 8.50
N THR A 112 -12.61 -20.10 7.69
CA THR A 112 -12.90 -20.36 6.30
C THR A 112 -11.61 -20.15 5.50
N PRO A 113 -11.13 -21.12 4.71
CA PRO A 113 -9.94 -20.94 3.89
C PRO A 113 -10.08 -19.70 3.00
N GLY A 114 -9.18 -18.73 3.19
CA GLY A 114 -9.17 -17.47 2.43
C GLY A 114 -9.54 -16.20 3.22
N ASN A 115 -10.09 -16.31 4.42
CA ASN A 115 -10.38 -15.17 5.28
C ASN A 115 -9.42 -15.20 6.48
N ALA A 116 -8.31 -14.50 6.32
CA ALA A 116 -7.33 -14.32 7.39
C ALA A 116 -7.91 -13.37 8.43
N LEU A 117 -8.09 -13.86 9.63
CA LEU A 117 -8.60 -13.20 10.82
C LEU A 117 -10.02 -12.61 10.65
N PRO A 118 -11.00 -13.02 11.46
CA PRO A 118 -12.28 -12.33 11.49
C PRO A 118 -12.02 -10.85 11.75
N SER A 119 -12.84 -9.98 11.15
CA SER A 119 -12.77 -8.53 11.27
C SER A 119 -12.99 -8.07 12.72
N LYS A 120 -12.01 -8.37 13.58
CA LYS A 120 -12.01 -7.87 14.95
C LYS A 120 -11.51 -6.44 14.93
N SER A 121 -12.21 -5.59 15.67
CA SER A 121 -11.76 -4.23 15.83
C SER A 121 -10.42 -4.21 16.58
N VAL A 122 -9.54 -3.36 16.11
CA VAL A 122 -8.24 -3.08 16.71
C VAL A 122 -8.34 -1.71 17.35
N ARG A 123 -8.01 -1.60 18.63
CA ARG A 123 -7.86 -0.32 19.31
C ARG A 123 -6.39 0.00 19.44
N ILE A 124 -6.06 1.26 19.46
CA ILE A 124 -4.70 1.72 19.72
C ILE A 124 -4.66 2.65 20.92
N GLU A 125 -3.66 2.43 21.74
CA GLU A 125 -3.25 3.32 22.82
C GLU A 125 -2.03 4.09 22.38
N LEU A 126 -2.10 5.40 22.48
CA LEU A 126 -1.01 6.28 22.10
C LEU A 126 0.07 6.31 23.19
N SER A 127 1.22 6.90 22.88
CA SER A 127 2.38 6.95 23.81
C SER A 127 2.13 7.75 25.08
N ASP A 128 1.11 8.60 25.11
CA ASP A 128 0.66 9.36 26.29
C ASP A 128 -0.33 8.57 27.17
N GLY A 129 -0.67 7.32 26.76
CA GLY A 129 -1.63 6.47 27.46
C GLY A 129 -3.09 6.73 27.08
N SER A 130 -3.38 7.67 26.19
CA SER A 130 -4.73 7.91 25.69
C SER A 130 -5.14 6.85 24.67
N GLU A 131 -6.42 6.48 24.64
CA GLU A 131 -6.96 5.60 23.62
C GLU A 131 -7.42 6.43 22.42
N TYR A 132 -7.07 5.99 21.20
CA TYR A 132 -7.58 6.59 19.99
C TYR A 132 -9.07 6.29 19.84
N PRO A 133 -9.93 7.29 19.57
CA PRO A 133 -11.38 7.14 19.67
C PRO A 133 -12.01 6.33 18.52
N VAL A 134 -11.24 6.06 17.45
CA VAL A 134 -11.73 5.32 16.28
C VAL A 134 -11.12 3.94 16.26
N ASP A 135 -11.97 2.92 16.21
CA ASP A 135 -11.54 1.54 16.08
C ASP A 135 -11.01 1.28 14.65
N GLY A 136 -9.90 0.57 14.54
CA GLY A 136 -9.35 0.13 13.27
C GLY A 136 -9.78 -1.29 12.93
N HIS A 137 -9.51 -1.70 11.70
CA HIS A 137 -9.74 -3.06 11.23
C HIS A 137 -8.50 -3.63 10.56
N ILE A 138 -8.31 -4.94 10.69
CA ILE A 138 -7.17 -5.65 10.07
C ILE A 138 -7.43 -5.74 8.57
N VAL A 139 -6.47 -5.27 7.78
CA VAL A 139 -6.53 -5.31 6.31
C VAL A 139 -5.59 -6.35 5.73
N GLU A 140 -4.50 -6.63 6.42
CA GLU A 140 -3.48 -7.54 5.90
C GLU A 140 -2.76 -8.25 7.05
N VAL A 141 -2.48 -9.53 6.83
CA VAL A 141 -1.60 -10.34 7.70
C VAL A 141 -0.52 -10.91 6.81
N ASP A 142 0.72 -10.69 7.18
CA ASP A 142 1.84 -11.23 6.42
C ASP A 142 1.75 -12.77 6.41
N ARG A 143 2.01 -13.37 5.26
CA ARG A 143 1.96 -14.82 5.08
C ARG A 143 3.27 -15.50 5.44
N ALA A 144 4.32 -14.72 5.64
CA ALA A 144 5.62 -15.21 6.05
C ALA A 144 5.88 -14.84 7.51
N MET A 145 6.30 -15.82 8.31
CA MET A 145 6.88 -15.53 9.61
C MET A 145 8.19 -14.78 9.41
N GLN A 146 8.42 -13.77 10.24
CA GLN A 146 9.73 -13.13 10.25
C GLN A 146 10.79 -14.13 10.72
N ASP A 147 11.85 -14.24 9.92
CA ASP A 147 12.98 -15.10 10.24
C ASP A 147 13.47 -14.83 11.67
N ASN A 148 13.53 -15.88 12.47
CA ASN A 148 14.02 -15.92 13.85
C ASN A 148 13.14 -15.33 14.95
N SER A 149 11.95 -14.80 14.72
CA SER A 149 11.11 -14.23 15.78
C SER A 149 9.84 -15.04 16.11
N GLY A 150 9.42 -15.94 15.21
CA GLY A 150 8.15 -16.70 15.36
C GLY A 150 6.93 -15.76 15.46
N SER A 151 7.02 -14.57 14.86
CA SER A 151 5.96 -13.58 14.86
C SER A 151 5.49 -13.25 13.43
N LEU A 152 4.23 -12.89 13.31
CA LEU A 152 3.58 -12.46 12.08
C LEU A 152 3.32 -10.96 12.16
N ILE A 153 3.55 -10.26 11.05
CA ILE A 153 3.19 -8.84 10.94
C ILE A 153 1.72 -8.72 10.55
N VAL A 154 1.01 -7.92 11.30
CA VAL A 154 -0.39 -7.56 11.05
C VAL A 154 -0.47 -6.08 10.75
N LYS A 155 -1.23 -5.73 9.72
CA LYS A 155 -1.49 -4.37 9.30
C LYS A 155 -2.96 -4.03 9.51
N ALA A 156 -3.22 -3.05 10.35
CA ALA A 156 -4.55 -2.53 10.60
C ALA A 156 -4.70 -1.12 10.02
N GLN A 157 -5.87 -0.84 9.49
CA GLN A 157 -6.25 0.46 8.94
C GLN A 157 -7.10 1.21 9.96
N PHE A 158 -6.79 2.50 10.11
CA PHE A 158 -7.52 3.43 10.97
C PHE A 158 -7.91 4.66 10.17
N ASP A 159 -9.14 5.10 10.31
CA ASP A 159 -9.55 6.40 9.79
C ASP A 159 -8.97 7.51 10.67
N ASN A 160 -8.41 8.53 10.04
CA ASN A 160 -7.71 9.62 10.72
C ASN A 160 -8.18 10.99 10.21
N PRO A 161 -9.50 11.31 10.33
CA PRO A 161 -10.06 12.54 9.76
C PRO A 161 -9.45 13.80 10.39
N ASN A 162 -9.09 13.75 11.66
CA ASN A 162 -8.53 14.87 12.39
C ASN A 162 -7.00 14.98 12.29
N GLY A 163 -6.34 14.02 11.62
CA GLY A 163 -4.87 14.01 11.45
C GLY A 163 -4.08 13.89 12.75
N ILE A 164 -4.66 13.29 13.80
CA ILE A 164 -4.00 13.07 15.10
C ILE A 164 -2.88 12.05 14.98
N LEU A 165 -3.14 10.99 14.20
CA LEU A 165 -2.13 9.97 13.93
C LEU A 165 -1.17 10.48 12.85
N VAL A 166 0.10 10.50 13.17
CA VAL A 166 1.16 10.91 12.25
C VAL A 166 2.02 9.68 11.93
N PRO A 167 2.34 9.43 10.64
CA PRO A 167 3.26 8.36 10.28
C PRO A 167 4.58 8.45 11.06
N GLY A 168 5.07 7.31 11.56
CA GLY A 168 6.26 7.25 12.40
C GLY A 168 6.00 7.32 13.91
N MET A 169 4.76 7.55 14.36
CA MET A 169 4.38 7.47 15.76
C MET A 169 4.35 6.01 16.24
N PHE A 170 4.67 5.81 17.53
CA PHE A 170 4.50 4.53 18.19
C PHE A 170 3.14 4.47 18.86
N ALA A 171 2.48 3.31 18.73
CA ALA A 171 1.23 3.03 19.41
C ALA A 171 1.20 1.57 19.88
N ARG A 172 0.42 1.30 20.92
CA ARG A 172 0.18 -0.07 21.40
C ARG A 172 -1.14 -0.56 20.83
N ALA A 173 -1.09 -1.61 20.00
CA ALA A 173 -2.30 -2.23 19.46
C ALA A 173 -2.95 -3.13 20.52
N LYS A 174 -4.25 -2.99 20.72
CA LYS A 174 -5.10 -3.83 21.57
C LYS A 174 -6.09 -4.56 20.65
N LEU A 175 -5.93 -5.87 20.53
CA LEU A 175 -6.89 -6.70 19.79
C LEU A 175 -8.10 -6.97 20.67
N VAL A 176 -9.29 -6.61 20.23
CA VAL A 176 -10.52 -6.88 20.95
C VAL A 176 -10.89 -8.36 20.76
N GLY A 177 -10.85 -9.14 21.83
CA GLY A 177 -11.22 -10.54 21.84
C GLY A 177 -12.74 -10.77 21.84
N ASP A 178 -13.15 -12.04 21.87
CA ASP A 178 -14.55 -12.40 22.00
C ASP A 178 -15.06 -12.08 23.41
N THR A 179 -16.30 -11.63 23.50
CA THR A 179 -16.94 -11.38 24.78
C THR A 179 -17.35 -12.72 25.39
N LEU A 180 -16.78 -13.04 26.54
CA LEU A 180 -17.21 -14.19 27.33
C LEU A 180 -18.48 -13.80 28.12
N HIS A 181 -19.62 -14.30 27.67
CA HIS A 181 -20.86 -14.08 28.37
C HIS A 181 -20.90 -14.90 29.69
N ASN A 182 -21.39 -14.29 30.75
CA ASN A 182 -21.51 -14.90 32.10
C ASN A 182 -20.18 -15.33 32.75
N ALA A 183 -19.07 -14.70 32.37
CA ALA A 183 -17.80 -14.94 33.02
C ALA A 183 -17.82 -14.42 34.44
N LYS A 184 -17.40 -15.27 35.39
CA LYS A 184 -17.20 -14.85 36.79
C LYS A 184 -15.85 -14.19 36.91
N LEU A 185 -15.84 -12.90 37.21
CA LEU A 185 -14.61 -12.12 37.40
C LEU A 185 -14.18 -12.17 38.84
N VAL A 186 -12.91 -12.46 39.08
CA VAL A 186 -12.28 -12.40 40.41
C VAL A 186 -11.06 -11.46 40.32
N PRO A 187 -10.76 -10.69 41.36
CA PRO A 187 -9.54 -9.89 41.39
C PRO A 187 -8.31 -10.79 41.24
N GLU A 188 -7.34 -10.40 40.42
CA GLU A 188 -6.11 -11.18 40.20
C GLU A 188 -5.38 -11.53 41.48
N ARG A 189 -5.34 -10.57 42.42
CA ARG A 189 -4.76 -10.78 43.77
C ARG A 189 -5.43 -11.87 44.61
N ALA A 190 -6.65 -12.30 44.26
CA ALA A 190 -7.36 -13.36 44.95
C ALA A 190 -7.02 -14.76 44.41
N VAL A 191 -6.37 -14.82 43.23
CA VAL A 191 -5.94 -16.07 42.63
C VAL A 191 -4.65 -16.55 43.29
N GLN A 192 -4.72 -17.72 43.91
CA GLN A 192 -3.55 -18.39 44.51
C GLN A 192 -3.11 -19.53 43.58
N GLN A 193 -1.81 -19.74 43.54
CA GLN A 193 -1.22 -20.80 42.69
C GLN A 193 -0.44 -21.77 43.60
N LEU A 194 -0.81 -23.03 43.57
CA LEU A 194 -0.12 -24.08 44.30
C LEU A 194 0.02 -25.31 43.41
N LEU A 195 1.22 -25.85 43.33
CA LEU A 195 1.54 -27.06 42.55
C LEU A 195 1.03 -26.99 41.08
N GLY A 196 1.12 -25.81 40.42
CA GLY A 196 0.70 -25.62 39.05
C GLY A 196 -0.82 -25.51 38.84
N LYS A 197 -1.63 -25.49 39.91
CA LYS A 197 -3.08 -25.26 39.88
C LYS A 197 -3.40 -23.88 40.42
N SER A 198 -4.26 -23.14 39.72
CA SER A 198 -4.80 -21.88 40.20
C SER A 198 -6.14 -22.11 40.88
N PHE A 199 -6.37 -21.49 42.03
CA PHE A 199 -7.61 -21.58 42.80
C PHE A 199 -7.90 -20.26 43.52
N VAL A 200 -9.14 -20.06 43.87
CA VAL A 200 -9.61 -18.93 44.67
C VAL A 200 -10.25 -19.46 45.95
N MET A 201 -9.94 -18.82 47.08
CA MET A 201 -10.60 -19.15 48.37
C MET A 201 -11.92 -18.41 48.46
N ILE A 202 -13.01 -19.14 48.56
CA ILE A 202 -14.33 -18.58 48.84
C ILE A 202 -14.78 -18.95 50.25
N VAL A 203 -15.53 -18.05 50.85
CA VAL A 203 -16.16 -18.32 52.16
C VAL A 203 -17.57 -18.84 51.92
N GLY A 204 -17.86 -20.05 52.35
CA GLY A 204 -19.18 -20.65 52.25
C GLY A 204 -20.17 -20.05 53.25
N GLU A 205 -21.45 -20.38 53.12
CA GLU A 205 -22.51 -19.96 54.04
C GLU A 205 -22.30 -20.47 55.47
N ASP A 206 -21.54 -21.53 55.62
CA ASP A 206 -21.11 -22.12 56.91
C ASP A 206 -19.90 -21.40 57.55
N GLY A 207 -19.45 -20.30 56.96
CA GLY A 207 -18.30 -19.53 57.44
C GLY A 207 -16.92 -20.21 57.20
N LYS A 208 -16.89 -21.38 56.55
CA LYS A 208 -15.64 -22.09 56.24
C LYS A 208 -15.08 -21.67 54.90
N SER A 209 -13.78 -21.59 54.83
CA SER A 209 -13.09 -21.32 53.57
C SER A 209 -12.97 -22.58 52.69
N LYS A 210 -13.27 -22.49 51.43
CA LYS A 210 -13.15 -23.57 50.44
C LYS A 210 -12.36 -23.06 49.23
N ALA A 211 -11.42 -23.89 48.79
CA ALA A 211 -10.72 -23.66 47.52
C ALA A 211 -11.60 -24.09 46.34
N VAL A 212 -11.76 -23.20 45.35
CA VAL A 212 -12.52 -23.44 44.13
C VAL A 212 -11.67 -23.04 42.92
#